data_e30710dd188f607d4a55bef04f4d2c5b
#
_entry.id   e30710dd188f607d4a55bef04f4d2c5b
#
_cell.length_a   1.000
_cell.length_b   1.000
_cell.length_c   1.000
_cell.angle_alpha   90.00
_cell.angle_beta   90.00
_cell.angle_gamma   90.00
#
_symmetry.space_group_name_H-M   'P 1'
#
loop_
_entity.id
_entity.type
_entity.pdbx_description
1 polymer ?
#
loop_
_entity_poly.entity_id
_entity_poly.type
_entity_poly.pdbx_seq_one_letter_code
_entity_poly.pdbx_strand_id
1 'polypeptide(L)'
;MSRVKEALSGKKSFIGFLTAGDPCIDKTEEFIVEIARAGAAIVEVGIPFSDPIAEGPVVQEANVRALSAPGGCTTDMVFDVVEKASKKIDVPLVLLTYLNPVYKYGYERFFARCKEAGVNGVIIPDLSYEEKGELLDFANKYDVDIISLISTNSGDRIKMIAADATGYIYILPTVENNSSDNKLSSELVETVARIRKLTDTPVVIEFGANTPEQIAGYSEIADGIIIETRIVKLIEKYGADAGSHIYEYVKKMVDSI
;
A
#
# COMPACT_ATOMS: atom_id res chain seq x y z
N MET A 1 -18.18 9.10 0.26
CA MET A 1 -17.04 8.51 -0.48
C MET A 1 -15.91 8.42 0.51
N SER A 2 -15.16 7.32 0.57
CA SER A 2 -14.05 7.24 1.51
C SER A 2 -12.90 8.16 1.08
N ARG A 3 -12.11 8.60 2.04
CA ARG A 3 -10.96 9.49 1.78
C ARG A 3 -9.93 8.85 0.84
N VAL A 4 -9.76 7.53 0.93
CA VAL A 4 -8.88 6.76 0.05
C VAL A 4 -9.40 6.78 -1.40
N LYS A 5 -10.70 6.50 -1.61
CA LYS A 5 -11.32 6.54 -2.94
C LYS A 5 -11.27 7.95 -3.54
N GLU A 6 -11.49 8.98 -2.74
CA GLU A 6 -11.45 10.38 -3.19
C GLU A 6 -10.06 10.78 -3.68
N ALA A 7 -9.00 10.36 -2.99
CA ALA A 7 -7.61 10.67 -3.35
C ALA A 7 -7.21 10.13 -4.75
N LEU A 8 -7.87 9.07 -5.22
CA LEU A 8 -7.61 8.44 -6.52
C LEU A 8 -8.61 8.85 -7.61
N SER A 9 -9.65 9.62 -7.28
CA SER A 9 -10.72 9.94 -8.21
C SER A 9 -10.31 11.03 -9.19
N GLY A 10 -10.53 10.75 -10.49
CA GLY A 10 -10.39 11.76 -11.57
C GLY A 10 -8.97 12.17 -11.95
N LYS A 11 -7.94 11.50 -11.42
CA LYS A 11 -6.54 11.75 -11.75
C LYS A 11 -5.72 10.46 -11.70
N LYS A 12 -4.60 10.46 -12.40
CA LYS A 12 -3.59 9.42 -12.25
C LYS A 12 -2.79 9.67 -10.98
N SER A 13 -2.47 8.64 -10.25
CA SER A 13 -1.96 8.80 -8.89
C SER A 13 -0.78 7.89 -8.57
N PHE A 14 0.19 8.44 -7.86
CA PHE A 14 1.31 7.70 -7.31
C PHE A 14 1.01 7.33 -5.85
N ILE A 15 1.30 6.09 -5.48
CA ILE A 15 1.21 5.57 -4.12
C ILE A 15 2.60 5.09 -3.72
N GLY A 16 3.12 5.59 -2.63
CA GLY A 16 4.44 5.18 -2.13
C GLY A 16 4.31 4.28 -0.92
N PHE A 17 5.05 3.17 -0.92
CA PHE A 17 5.12 2.22 0.19
C PHE A 17 6.46 2.33 0.93
N LEU A 18 6.41 2.13 2.24
CA LEU A 18 7.58 1.90 3.08
C LEU A 18 7.28 0.91 4.21
N THR A 19 8.29 0.19 4.69
CA THR A 19 8.19 -0.64 5.89
C THR A 19 8.48 0.22 7.12
N ALA A 20 7.56 0.30 8.08
CA ALA A 20 7.77 1.02 9.32
C ALA A 20 8.91 0.40 10.14
N GLY A 21 9.73 1.23 10.77
CA GLY A 21 10.87 0.76 11.56
C GLY A 21 12.14 0.44 10.77
N ASP A 22 12.11 0.51 9.45
CA ASP A 22 13.30 0.36 8.60
C ASP A 22 13.88 1.74 8.25
N PRO A 23 15.12 2.08 8.58
CA PRO A 23 16.10 1.33 9.37
C PRO A 23 15.88 1.47 10.89
N CYS A 24 15.03 2.38 11.33
CA CYS A 24 14.58 2.58 12.70
C CYS A 24 13.26 3.34 12.76
N ILE A 25 12.51 3.16 13.85
CA ILE A 25 11.16 3.73 13.97
C ILE A 25 11.15 5.25 13.95
N ASP A 26 12.19 5.90 14.46
CA ASP A 26 12.30 7.37 14.52
C ASP A 26 12.36 8.04 13.13
N LYS A 27 12.77 7.30 12.11
CA LYS A 27 12.84 7.79 10.73
C LYS A 27 11.57 7.56 9.91
N THR A 28 10.71 6.67 10.35
CA THR A 28 9.46 6.32 9.64
C THR A 28 8.59 7.55 9.40
N GLU A 29 8.42 8.42 10.41
CA GLU A 29 7.63 9.65 10.27
C GLU A 29 8.19 10.58 9.17
N GLU A 30 9.49 10.81 9.17
CA GLU A 30 10.16 11.63 8.15
C GLU A 30 9.91 11.08 6.75
N PHE A 31 10.08 9.77 6.57
CA PHE A 31 9.91 9.14 5.25
C PHE A 31 8.46 9.20 4.75
N ILE A 32 7.47 8.99 5.62
CA ILE A 32 6.05 9.18 5.30
C ILE A 32 5.81 10.61 4.80
N VAL A 33 6.33 11.60 5.54
CA VAL A 33 6.17 13.02 5.20
C VAL A 33 6.85 13.36 3.87
N GLU A 34 8.06 12.83 3.61
CA GLU A 34 8.77 13.10 2.35
C GLU A 34 8.07 12.47 1.13
N ILE A 35 7.49 11.26 1.25
CA ILE A 35 6.67 10.66 0.20
C ILE A 35 5.44 11.54 -0.09
N ALA A 36 4.73 11.98 0.96
CA ALA A 36 3.55 12.84 0.79
C ALA A 36 3.90 14.20 0.18
N ARG A 37 4.97 14.87 0.65
CA ARG A 37 5.45 16.16 0.14
C ARG A 37 5.89 16.08 -1.33
N ALA A 38 6.41 14.95 -1.75
CA ALA A 38 6.79 14.72 -3.13
C ALA A 38 5.59 14.59 -4.09
N GLY A 39 4.36 14.51 -3.57
CA GLY A 39 3.12 14.51 -4.34
C GLY A 39 2.44 13.16 -4.45
N ALA A 40 2.83 12.17 -3.65
CA ALA A 40 2.07 10.91 -3.56
C ALA A 40 0.63 11.20 -3.13
N ALA A 41 -0.33 10.51 -3.74
CA ALA A 41 -1.75 10.64 -3.42
C ALA A 41 -2.15 9.84 -2.16
N ILE A 42 -1.41 8.77 -1.88
CA ILE A 42 -1.57 7.89 -0.71
C ILE A 42 -0.18 7.47 -0.26
N VAL A 43 0.02 7.29 1.04
CA VAL A 43 1.21 6.61 1.57
C VAL A 43 0.78 5.31 2.23
N GLU A 44 1.36 4.20 1.77
CA GLU A 44 1.21 2.88 2.39
C GLU A 44 2.34 2.61 3.37
N VAL A 45 1.99 2.12 4.55
CA VAL A 45 2.93 1.84 5.63
C VAL A 45 2.79 0.38 6.04
N GLY A 46 3.84 -0.40 5.77
CA GLY A 46 3.91 -1.80 6.19
C GLY A 46 4.18 -1.93 7.70
N ILE A 47 3.33 -2.66 8.40
CA ILE A 47 3.60 -3.10 9.78
C ILE A 47 4.54 -4.31 9.68
N PRO A 48 5.77 -4.26 10.21
CA PRO A 48 6.71 -5.36 10.08
C PRO A 48 6.16 -6.66 10.65
N PHE A 49 6.35 -7.75 9.89
CA PHE A 49 5.91 -9.09 10.26
C PHE A 49 6.97 -10.13 9.94
N SER A 50 7.04 -11.19 10.75
CA SER A 50 8.05 -12.26 10.60
C SER A 50 7.80 -13.17 9.40
N ASP A 51 6.53 -13.25 8.94
CA ASP A 51 6.09 -14.21 7.93
C ASP A 51 5.37 -13.50 6.75
N PRO A 52 6.02 -12.55 6.05
CA PRO A 52 5.37 -11.68 5.05
C PRO A 52 5.23 -12.42 3.70
N ILE A 53 4.28 -13.35 3.61
CA ILE A 53 4.12 -14.29 2.50
C ILE A 53 3.75 -13.66 1.15
N ALA A 54 3.19 -12.46 1.16
CA ALA A 54 2.78 -11.75 -0.05
C ALA A 54 3.84 -10.79 -0.60
N GLU A 55 4.94 -10.59 0.11
CA GLU A 55 5.95 -9.58 -0.20
C GLU A 55 7.16 -10.17 -0.90
N GLY A 56 7.79 -9.37 -1.78
CA GLY A 56 9.02 -9.74 -2.45
C GLY A 56 10.26 -9.68 -1.52
N PRO A 57 11.40 -10.25 -1.94
CA PRO A 57 12.61 -10.37 -1.10
C PRO A 57 13.08 -9.05 -0.49
N VAL A 58 13.01 -7.96 -1.23
CA VAL A 58 13.46 -6.62 -0.78
C VAL A 58 12.63 -6.12 0.41
N VAL A 59 11.31 -6.29 0.36
CA VAL A 59 10.41 -5.90 1.45
C VAL A 59 10.51 -6.89 2.60
N GLN A 60 10.71 -8.19 2.34
CA GLN A 60 11.01 -9.18 3.38
C GLN A 60 12.27 -8.81 4.17
N GLU A 61 13.35 -8.40 3.48
CA GLU A 61 14.58 -7.93 4.13
C GLU A 61 14.36 -6.67 4.96
N ALA A 62 13.50 -5.73 4.51
CA ALA A 62 13.10 -4.56 5.28
C ALA A 62 12.35 -4.94 6.57
N ASN A 63 11.43 -5.92 6.50
CA ASN A 63 10.77 -6.47 7.70
C ASN A 63 11.79 -7.02 8.69
N VAL A 64 12.80 -7.77 8.22
CA VAL A 64 13.87 -8.30 9.07
C VAL A 64 14.66 -7.16 9.72
N ARG A 65 15.07 -6.12 8.96
CA ARG A 65 15.78 -4.95 9.52
C ARG A 65 14.96 -4.26 10.59
N ALA A 66 13.69 -3.98 10.31
CA ALA A 66 12.78 -3.32 11.26
C ALA A 66 12.57 -4.12 12.55
N LEU A 67 12.33 -5.43 12.45
CA LEU A 67 12.13 -6.31 13.61
C LEU A 67 13.41 -6.54 14.42
N SER A 68 14.58 -6.47 13.76
CA SER A 68 15.90 -6.67 14.40
C SER A 68 16.53 -5.37 14.92
N ALA A 69 15.92 -4.21 14.63
CA ALA A 69 16.41 -2.93 15.12
C ALA A 69 16.43 -2.88 16.66
N PRO A 70 17.32 -2.11 17.29
CA PRO A 70 17.32 -1.93 18.74
C PRO A 70 15.95 -1.46 19.26
N GLY A 71 15.34 -2.24 20.15
CA GLY A 71 13.97 -2.03 20.63
C GLY A 71 12.87 -2.67 19.78
N GLY A 72 13.21 -3.24 18.62
CA GLY A 72 12.26 -3.85 17.69
C GLY A 72 11.31 -2.84 17.05
N CYS A 73 10.29 -3.34 16.36
CA CYS A 73 9.20 -2.52 15.86
C CYS A 73 7.87 -3.24 16.14
N THR A 74 7.08 -2.68 17.04
CA THR A 74 5.77 -3.24 17.41
C THR A 74 4.63 -2.52 16.70
N THR A 75 3.47 -3.14 16.60
CA THR A 75 2.27 -2.52 16.04
C THR A 75 1.89 -1.21 16.75
N ASP A 76 2.03 -1.12 18.07
CA ASP A 76 1.79 0.13 18.81
C ASP A 76 2.78 1.23 18.40
N MET A 77 4.06 0.91 18.24
CA MET A 77 5.06 1.88 17.76
C MET A 77 4.75 2.39 16.35
N VAL A 78 4.24 1.51 15.47
CA VAL A 78 3.80 1.91 14.14
C VAL A 78 2.60 2.84 14.21
N PHE A 79 1.60 2.53 15.03
CA PHE A 79 0.47 3.43 15.23
C PHE A 79 0.90 4.80 15.76
N ASP A 80 1.82 4.85 16.72
CA ASP A 80 2.29 6.11 17.31
C ASP A 80 3.02 6.99 16.28
N VAL A 81 3.84 6.39 15.40
CA VAL A 81 4.56 7.15 14.37
C VAL A 81 3.63 7.57 13.25
N VAL A 82 2.68 6.74 12.85
CA VAL A 82 1.65 7.04 11.84
C VAL A 82 0.75 8.17 12.33
N GLU A 83 0.35 8.18 13.60
CA GLU A 83 -0.43 9.28 14.21
C GLU A 83 0.34 10.61 14.18
N LYS A 84 1.65 10.60 14.42
CA LYS A 84 2.47 11.81 14.30
C LYS A 84 2.55 12.31 12.86
N ALA A 85 2.75 11.39 11.91
CA ALA A 85 2.81 11.71 10.49
C ALA A 85 1.46 12.25 9.97
N SER A 86 0.32 11.65 10.36
CA SER A 86 -1.02 12.06 9.93
C SER A 86 -1.37 13.51 10.27
N LYS A 87 -0.75 14.06 11.31
CA LYS A 87 -0.93 15.47 11.71
C LYS A 87 -0.13 16.46 10.83
N LYS A 88 0.78 15.96 9.98
CA LYS A 88 1.70 16.75 9.15
C LYS A 88 1.39 16.67 7.65
N ILE A 89 0.50 15.78 7.24
CA ILE A 89 0.17 15.51 5.85
C ILE A 89 -1.36 15.48 5.64
N ASP A 90 -1.80 15.81 4.44
CA ASP A 90 -3.22 15.77 4.06
C ASP A 90 -3.60 14.56 3.20
N VAL A 91 -2.64 13.70 2.86
CA VAL A 91 -2.90 12.50 2.06
C VAL A 91 -3.35 11.33 2.94
N PRO A 92 -4.22 10.43 2.45
CA PRO A 92 -4.62 9.24 3.17
C PRO A 92 -3.42 8.35 3.51
N LEU A 93 -3.51 7.71 4.68
CA LEU A 93 -2.59 6.66 5.12
C LEU A 93 -3.29 5.31 5.07
N VAL A 94 -2.62 4.33 4.49
CA VAL A 94 -3.07 2.94 4.40
C VAL A 94 -2.03 2.06 5.08
N LEU A 95 -2.46 1.15 5.96
CA LEU A 95 -1.56 0.17 6.56
C LEU A 95 -1.57 -1.12 5.74
N LEU A 96 -0.40 -1.72 5.52
CA LEU A 96 -0.26 -3.09 5.04
C LEU A 96 0.18 -3.96 6.22
N THR A 97 -0.56 -5.02 6.49
CA THR A 97 -0.30 -5.95 7.60
C THR A 97 -0.84 -7.33 7.26
N TYR A 98 -0.75 -8.27 8.20
CA TYR A 98 -1.25 -9.63 8.05
C TYR A 98 -2.34 -9.92 9.10
N LEU A 99 -3.16 -10.93 8.86
CA LEU A 99 -4.29 -11.24 9.73
C LEU A 99 -3.87 -11.59 11.16
N ASN A 100 -2.76 -12.32 11.32
CA ASN A 100 -2.28 -12.71 12.66
C ASN A 100 -1.91 -11.51 13.57
N PRO A 101 -1.16 -10.47 13.14
CA PRO A 101 -0.98 -9.24 13.90
C PRO A 101 -2.29 -8.57 14.30
N VAL A 102 -3.25 -8.46 13.38
CA VAL A 102 -4.57 -7.85 13.63
C VAL A 102 -5.38 -8.67 14.65
N TYR A 103 -5.40 -9.99 14.48
CA TYR A 103 -6.06 -10.91 15.40
C TYR A 103 -5.49 -10.81 16.83
N LYS A 104 -4.15 -10.84 16.96
CA LYS A 104 -3.47 -10.71 18.25
C LYS A 104 -3.68 -9.35 18.92
N TYR A 105 -3.78 -8.28 18.13
CA TYR A 105 -4.07 -6.95 18.64
C TYR A 105 -5.52 -6.85 19.14
N GLY A 106 -6.42 -7.65 18.57
CA GLY A 106 -7.86 -7.65 18.74
C GLY A 106 -8.54 -6.73 17.72
N TYR A 107 -9.48 -7.27 16.94
CA TYR A 107 -10.10 -6.60 15.79
C TYR A 107 -10.64 -5.21 16.14
N GLU A 108 -11.48 -5.12 17.17
CA GLU A 108 -12.05 -3.82 17.57
C GLU A 108 -10.97 -2.82 18.00
N ARG A 109 -10.00 -3.25 18.81
CA ARG A 109 -8.92 -2.40 19.28
C ARG A 109 -8.05 -1.90 18.11
N PHE A 110 -7.77 -2.78 17.14
CA PHE A 110 -6.98 -2.44 15.96
C PHE A 110 -7.65 -1.37 15.11
N PHE A 111 -8.93 -1.53 14.75
CA PHE A 111 -9.65 -0.54 13.96
C PHE A 111 -9.92 0.76 14.72
N ALA A 112 -10.17 0.71 16.03
CA ALA A 112 -10.25 1.91 16.86
C ALA A 112 -8.92 2.69 16.81
N ARG A 113 -7.79 1.99 16.93
CA ARG A 113 -6.48 2.63 16.87
C ARG A 113 -6.14 3.14 15.46
N CYS A 114 -6.60 2.46 14.40
CA CYS A 114 -6.53 3.00 13.04
C CYS A 114 -7.19 4.38 12.95
N LYS A 115 -8.43 4.51 13.46
CA LYS A 115 -9.17 5.78 13.46
C LYS A 115 -8.43 6.88 14.22
N GLU A 116 -7.94 6.57 15.42
CA GLU A 116 -7.20 7.51 16.27
C GLU A 116 -5.90 7.98 15.60
N ALA A 117 -5.17 7.07 14.95
CA ALA A 117 -3.92 7.37 14.26
C ALA A 117 -4.12 8.08 12.90
N GLY A 118 -5.36 8.22 12.43
CA GLY A 118 -5.65 8.83 11.14
C GLY A 118 -5.44 7.92 9.94
N VAL A 119 -5.44 6.58 10.16
CA VAL A 119 -5.40 5.56 9.12
C VAL A 119 -6.74 5.48 8.41
N ASN A 120 -6.74 5.45 7.09
CA ASN A 120 -7.93 5.49 6.25
C ASN A 120 -8.23 4.14 5.56
N GLY A 121 -7.26 3.24 5.49
CA GLY A 121 -7.45 1.92 4.91
C GLY A 121 -6.43 0.91 5.43
N VAL A 122 -6.75 -0.37 5.26
CA VAL A 122 -5.88 -1.50 5.64
C VAL A 122 -5.85 -2.53 4.52
N ILE A 123 -4.67 -3.00 4.19
CA ILE A 123 -4.41 -4.12 3.28
C ILE A 123 -4.01 -5.32 4.14
N ILE A 124 -4.68 -6.45 3.95
CA ILE A 124 -4.40 -7.70 4.68
C ILE A 124 -4.32 -8.82 3.63
N PRO A 125 -3.13 -9.12 3.09
CA PRO A 125 -2.98 -10.01 1.94
C PRO A 125 -3.42 -11.46 2.18
N ASP A 126 -3.35 -11.94 3.40
CA ASP A 126 -3.76 -13.26 3.84
C ASP A 126 -5.22 -13.34 4.32
N LEU A 127 -6.00 -12.25 4.18
CA LEU A 127 -7.44 -12.22 4.44
C LEU A 127 -8.20 -12.57 3.16
N SER A 128 -8.81 -13.75 3.10
CA SER A 128 -9.65 -14.14 1.98
C SER A 128 -10.95 -13.32 1.91
N TYR A 129 -11.54 -13.25 0.70
CA TYR A 129 -12.83 -12.58 0.51
C TYR A 129 -13.91 -13.16 1.44
N GLU A 130 -13.90 -14.48 1.63
CA GLU A 130 -14.88 -15.21 2.44
C GLU A 130 -14.76 -14.91 3.93
N GLU A 131 -13.54 -14.63 4.40
CA GLU A 131 -13.24 -14.30 5.80
C GLU A 131 -13.33 -12.80 6.12
N LYS A 132 -13.36 -11.95 5.09
CA LYS A 132 -13.44 -10.49 5.24
C LYS A 132 -14.60 -10.06 6.15
N GLY A 133 -15.71 -10.83 6.15
CA GLY A 133 -16.89 -10.56 6.98
C GLY A 133 -16.59 -10.44 8.48
N GLU A 134 -15.56 -11.13 9.00
CA GLU A 134 -15.18 -11.06 10.42
C GLU A 134 -14.69 -9.67 10.84
N LEU A 135 -14.14 -8.89 9.89
CA LEU A 135 -13.55 -7.58 10.16
C LEU A 135 -14.44 -6.41 9.72
N LEU A 136 -15.41 -6.65 8.82
CA LEU A 136 -16.20 -5.60 8.17
C LEU A 136 -16.97 -4.71 9.16
N ASP A 137 -17.56 -5.29 10.21
CA ASP A 137 -18.34 -4.52 11.19
C ASP A 137 -17.43 -3.52 11.93
N PHE A 138 -16.21 -3.95 12.28
CA PHE A 138 -15.23 -3.07 12.94
C PHE A 138 -14.69 -2.02 11.97
N ALA A 139 -14.33 -2.41 10.76
CA ALA A 139 -13.84 -1.49 9.75
C ALA A 139 -14.88 -0.38 9.44
N ASN A 140 -16.13 -0.75 9.24
CA ASN A 140 -17.24 0.18 9.02
C ASN A 140 -17.49 1.09 10.23
N LYS A 141 -17.44 0.55 11.44
CA LYS A 141 -17.63 1.32 12.68
C LYS A 141 -16.60 2.46 12.82
N TYR A 142 -15.39 2.23 12.37
CA TYR A 142 -14.29 3.17 12.49
C TYR A 142 -13.93 3.91 11.20
N ASP A 143 -14.72 3.77 10.13
CA ASP A 143 -14.51 4.39 8.80
C ASP A 143 -13.14 4.06 8.19
N VAL A 144 -12.72 2.81 8.26
CA VAL A 144 -11.47 2.32 7.67
C VAL A 144 -11.79 1.37 6.52
N ASP A 145 -11.28 1.64 5.33
CA ASP A 145 -11.45 0.75 4.17
C ASP A 145 -10.64 -0.54 4.35
N ILE A 146 -11.23 -1.69 4.06
CA ILE A 146 -10.46 -2.93 3.83
C ILE A 146 -10.23 -3.05 2.34
N ILE A 147 -8.99 -2.79 1.92
CA ILE A 147 -8.58 -2.79 0.52
C ILE A 147 -8.65 -4.21 -0.05
N SER A 148 -9.37 -4.35 -1.15
CA SER A 148 -9.55 -5.66 -1.79
C SER A 148 -8.43 -5.96 -2.76
N LEU A 149 -7.88 -7.18 -2.67
CA LEU A 149 -6.80 -7.68 -3.51
C LEU A 149 -7.36 -8.58 -4.62
N ILE A 150 -6.92 -8.36 -5.85
CA ILE A 150 -7.24 -9.19 -7.02
C ILE A 150 -5.93 -9.55 -7.72
N SER A 151 -5.76 -10.83 -8.03
CA SER A 151 -4.70 -11.27 -8.95
C SER A 151 -5.30 -11.53 -10.34
N THR A 152 -4.48 -11.48 -11.39
CA THR A 152 -4.93 -11.70 -12.77
C THR A 152 -5.58 -13.08 -12.95
N ASN A 153 -5.19 -14.07 -12.16
CA ASN A 153 -5.74 -15.43 -12.17
C ASN A 153 -6.98 -15.63 -11.26
N SER A 154 -7.54 -14.56 -10.66
CA SER A 154 -8.71 -14.67 -9.76
C SER A 154 -10.00 -15.15 -10.45
N GLY A 155 -10.04 -15.24 -11.80
CA GLY A 155 -11.15 -15.84 -12.55
C GLY A 155 -12.51 -15.20 -12.24
N ASP A 156 -13.50 -16.03 -11.92
CA ASP A 156 -14.87 -15.57 -11.63
C ASP A 156 -15.01 -14.86 -10.29
N ARG A 157 -14.06 -15.01 -9.38
CA ARG A 157 -14.03 -14.31 -8.08
C ARG A 157 -13.92 -12.79 -8.24
N ILE A 158 -13.33 -12.31 -9.36
CA ILE A 158 -13.22 -10.86 -9.65
C ILE A 158 -14.58 -10.17 -9.48
N LYS A 159 -15.67 -10.82 -9.93
CA LYS A 159 -17.01 -10.22 -9.84
C LYS A 159 -17.46 -9.99 -8.40
N MET A 160 -17.24 -10.97 -7.53
CA MET A 160 -17.63 -10.87 -6.11
C MET A 160 -16.76 -9.85 -5.37
N ILE A 161 -15.44 -9.92 -5.56
CA ILE A 161 -14.49 -9.02 -4.91
C ILE A 161 -14.72 -7.57 -5.34
N ALA A 162 -14.93 -7.32 -6.64
CA ALA A 162 -15.12 -5.98 -7.17
C ALA A 162 -16.44 -5.34 -6.72
N ALA A 163 -17.51 -6.13 -6.51
CA ALA A 163 -18.81 -5.63 -6.07
C ALA A 163 -18.79 -5.01 -4.66
N ASP A 164 -17.97 -5.57 -3.76
CA ASP A 164 -17.87 -5.16 -2.36
C ASP A 164 -16.61 -4.34 -2.04
N ALA A 165 -15.85 -3.96 -3.09
CA ALA A 165 -14.60 -3.26 -2.90
C ALA A 165 -14.82 -1.81 -2.41
N THR A 166 -14.06 -1.41 -1.40
CA THR A 166 -14.00 -0.04 -0.87
C THR A 166 -12.60 0.53 -1.03
N GLY A 167 -12.46 1.86 -0.94
CA GLY A 167 -11.18 2.53 -1.14
C GLY A 167 -10.67 2.38 -2.57
N TYR A 168 -9.90 1.35 -2.84
CA TYR A 168 -9.43 0.94 -4.16
C TYR A 168 -9.32 -0.60 -4.27
N ILE A 169 -9.18 -1.09 -5.49
CA ILE A 169 -8.86 -2.48 -5.78
C ILE A 169 -7.38 -2.55 -6.11
N TYR A 170 -6.65 -3.35 -5.35
CA TYR A 170 -5.23 -3.57 -5.52
C TYR A 170 -4.98 -4.80 -6.40
N ILE A 171 -4.39 -4.62 -7.57
CA ILE A 171 -4.02 -5.74 -8.44
C ILE A 171 -2.61 -6.19 -8.12
N LEU A 172 -2.52 -7.43 -7.64
CA LEU A 172 -1.24 -8.10 -7.39
C LEU A 172 -0.62 -8.55 -8.71
N PRO A 173 0.66 -8.25 -8.97
CA PRO A 173 1.36 -8.79 -10.13
C PRO A 173 1.53 -10.30 -9.99
N THR A 174 1.34 -11.03 -11.09
CA THR A 174 1.79 -12.41 -11.16
C THR A 174 3.28 -12.47 -11.48
N VAL A 175 3.95 -13.57 -11.10
CA VAL A 175 5.41 -13.75 -11.32
C VAL A 175 5.78 -13.56 -12.80
N GLU A 176 4.88 -13.89 -13.72
CA GLU A 176 5.07 -13.73 -15.16
C GLU A 176 5.05 -12.27 -15.62
N ASN A 177 4.36 -11.39 -14.89
CA ASN A 177 4.26 -9.97 -15.20
C ASN A 177 5.47 -9.14 -14.70
N ASN A 178 6.35 -9.72 -13.90
CA ASN A 178 7.60 -9.12 -13.43
C ASN A 178 8.78 -9.32 -14.41
N SER A 179 8.53 -9.79 -15.63
CA SER A 179 9.58 -9.96 -16.63
C SER A 179 10.15 -8.60 -17.05
N SER A 180 11.46 -8.56 -17.27
CA SER A 180 12.28 -7.39 -17.63
C SER A 180 11.86 -6.66 -18.92
N ASP A 181 10.84 -7.12 -19.62
CA ASP A 181 10.49 -6.68 -20.97
C ASP A 181 9.51 -5.49 -21.03
N ASN A 182 9.26 -4.76 -19.94
CA ASN A 182 8.54 -3.48 -19.92
C ASN A 182 7.18 -3.44 -20.65
N LYS A 183 6.59 -4.57 -21.01
CA LYS A 183 5.30 -4.62 -21.68
C LYS A 183 4.19 -4.96 -20.68
N LEU A 184 3.16 -4.12 -20.68
CA LEU A 184 1.89 -4.45 -20.06
C LEU A 184 1.42 -5.82 -20.58
N SER A 185 1.21 -6.78 -19.69
CA SER A 185 0.65 -8.06 -20.12
C SER A 185 -0.79 -7.86 -20.59
N SER A 186 -1.19 -8.57 -21.66
CA SER A 186 -2.57 -8.56 -22.13
C SER A 186 -3.55 -8.99 -21.04
N GLU A 187 -3.16 -9.93 -20.19
CA GLU A 187 -3.93 -10.43 -19.06
C GLU A 187 -4.22 -9.34 -18.02
N LEU A 188 -3.23 -8.49 -17.70
CA LEU A 188 -3.42 -7.36 -16.80
C LEU A 188 -4.39 -6.34 -17.38
N VAL A 189 -4.23 -5.98 -18.65
CA VAL A 189 -5.13 -5.04 -19.34
C VAL A 189 -6.58 -5.58 -19.37
N GLU A 190 -6.75 -6.86 -19.67
CA GLU A 190 -8.07 -7.51 -19.68
C GLU A 190 -8.68 -7.56 -18.28
N THR A 191 -7.88 -7.84 -17.25
CA THR A 191 -8.32 -7.87 -15.85
C THR A 191 -8.81 -6.48 -15.41
N VAL A 192 -8.06 -5.42 -15.68
CA VAL A 192 -8.48 -4.04 -15.39
C VAL A 192 -9.77 -3.69 -16.14
N ALA A 193 -9.84 -4.00 -17.44
CA ALA A 193 -11.02 -3.73 -18.25
C ALA A 193 -12.26 -4.50 -17.74
N ARG A 194 -12.07 -5.71 -17.21
CA ARG A 194 -13.14 -6.51 -16.59
C ARG A 194 -13.63 -5.88 -15.28
N ILE A 195 -12.71 -5.45 -14.41
CA ILE A 195 -13.04 -4.80 -13.14
C ILE A 195 -13.82 -3.51 -13.37
N ARG A 196 -13.40 -2.67 -14.31
CA ARG A 196 -14.05 -1.39 -14.63
C ARG A 196 -15.49 -1.53 -15.16
N LYS A 197 -15.89 -2.70 -15.66
CA LYS A 197 -17.29 -2.99 -16.03
C LYS A 197 -18.17 -3.35 -14.83
N LEU A 198 -17.57 -3.63 -13.68
CA LEU A 198 -18.24 -4.14 -12.48
C LEU A 198 -18.38 -3.09 -11.38
N THR A 199 -17.47 -2.13 -11.33
CA THR A 199 -17.43 -1.14 -10.26
C THR A 199 -16.73 0.16 -10.69
N ASP A 200 -17.08 1.26 -10.01
CA ASP A 200 -16.41 2.57 -10.10
C ASP A 200 -15.30 2.72 -9.03
N THR A 201 -14.97 1.66 -8.32
CA THR A 201 -13.87 1.67 -7.36
C THR A 201 -12.54 1.76 -8.11
N PRO A 202 -11.66 2.72 -7.76
CA PRO A 202 -10.39 2.90 -8.43
C PRO A 202 -9.55 1.62 -8.45
N VAL A 203 -8.84 1.41 -9.55
CA VAL A 203 -7.94 0.26 -9.74
C VAL A 203 -6.51 0.73 -9.60
N VAL A 204 -5.78 0.10 -8.71
CA VAL A 204 -4.38 0.37 -8.41
C VAL A 204 -3.54 -0.85 -8.75
N ILE A 205 -2.40 -0.65 -9.37
CA ILE A 205 -1.48 -1.72 -9.78
C ILE A 205 -0.17 -1.53 -9.03
N GLU A 206 0.29 -2.59 -8.37
CA GLU A 206 1.67 -2.67 -7.92
C GLU A 206 2.56 -3.01 -9.10
N PHE A 207 3.64 -2.28 -9.23
CA PHE A 207 4.63 -2.57 -10.24
C PHE A 207 6.05 -2.20 -9.80
N GLY A 208 7.00 -3.05 -10.17
CA GLY A 208 8.42 -2.81 -9.98
C GLY A 208 9.00 -1.74 -10.93
N ALA A 209 8.22 -0.66 -11.22
CA ALA A 209 8.68 0.41 -12.09
C ALA A 209 9.91 1.10 -11.52
N ASN A 210 10.92 1.26 -12.36
CA ASN A 210 12.16 1.93 -12.00
C ASN A 210 12.36 3.24 -12.77
N THR A 211 11.54 3.50 -13.78
CA THR A 211 11.67 4.68 -14.65
C THR A 211 10.36 5.42 -14.87
N PRO A 212 10.40 6.73 -15.14
CA PRO A 212 9.23 7.53 -15.49
C PRO A 212 8.41 6.98 -16.65
N GLU A 213 9.07 6.46 -17.68
CA GLU A 213 8.43 5.93 -18.89
C GLU A 213 7.59 4.68 -18.58
N GLN A 214 8.08 3.84 -17.64
CA GLN A 214 7.34 2.67 -17.19
C GLN A 214 6.08 3.08 -16.43
N ILE A 215 6.20 4.00 -15.49
CA ILE A 215 5.05 4.52 -14.72
C ILE A 215 4.01 5.14 -15.65
N ALA A 216 4.42 5.96 -16.62
CA ALA A 216 3.51 6.58 -17.58
C ALA A 216 2.70 5.52 -18.34
N GLY A 217 3.34 4.43 -18.79
CA GLY A 217 2.66 3.33 -19.49
C GLY A 217 1.60 2.64 -18.64
N TYR A 218 1.90 2.36 -17.34
CA TYR A 218 0.93 1.74 -16.43
C TYR A 218 -0.22 2.68 -16.04
N SER A 219 0.07 3.99 -15.96
CA SER A 219 -0.95 4.99 -15.66
C SER A 219 -2.03 5.10 -16.74
N GLU A 220 -1.78 4.63 -17.98
CA GLU A 220 -2.81 4.60 -19.02
C GLU A 220 -3.97 3.67 -18.66
N ILE A 221 -3.70 2.57 -17.96
CA ILE A 221 -4.71 1.55 -17.65
C ILE A 221 -5.20 1.58 -16.21
N ALA A 222 -4.41 2.07 -15.24
CA ALA A 222 -4.75 2.13 -13.82
C ALA A 222 -5.07 3.56 -13.37
N ASP A 223 -5.76 3.68 -12.23
CA ASP A 223 -6.04 4.95 -11.57
C ASP A 223 -4.92 5.35 -10.60
N GLY A 224 -4.19 4.35 -10.10
CA GLY A 224 -3.00 4.54 -9.27
C GLY A 224 -1.94 3.47 -9.50
N ILE A 225 -0.69 3.85 -9.23
CA ILE A 225 0.48 2.97 -9.30
C ILE A 225 1.17 2.95 -7.95
N ILE A 226 1.38 1.74 -7.41
CA ILE A 226 2.13 1.54 -6.16
C ILE A 226 3.58 1.22 -6.47
N ILE A 227 4.48 1.91 -5.79
CA ILE A 227 5.91 1.63 -5.82
C ILE A 227 6.41 1.30 -4.42
N GLU A 228 6.86 0.07 -4.25
CA GLU A 228 7.42 -0.47 -3.00
C GLU A 228 8.93 -0.63 -3.09
N THR A 229 9.37 -1.58 -3.88
CA THR A 229 10.75 -2.07 -3.95
C THR A 229 11.79 -0.95 -4.08
N ARG A 230 11.50 0.08 -4.87
CA ARG A 230 12.49 1.14 -5.11
C ARG A 230 12.66 2.06 -3.91
N ILE A 231 11.59 2.39 -3.23
CA ILE A 231 11.63 3.23 -2.01
C ILE A 231 12.36 2.46 -0.91
N VAL A 232 12.02 1.18 -0.72
CA VAL A 232 12.70 0.31 0.28
C VAL A 232 14.20 0.18 -0.02
N LYS A 233 14.60 0.05 -1.30
CA LYS A 233 16.03 0.05 -1.69
C LYS A 233 16.74 1.38 -1.42
N LEU A 234 16.05 2.50 -1.50
CA LEU A 234 16.64 3.78 -1.11
C LEU A 234 16.89 3.83 0.40
N ILE A 235 15.93 3.33 1.20
CA ILE A 235 16.08 3.22 2.64
C ILE A 235 17.25 2.28 3.00
N GLU A 236 17.32 1.11 2.38
CA GLU A 236 18.43 0.18 2.57
C GLU A 236 19.79 0.83 2.26
N LYS A 237 19.87 1.57 1.16
CA LYS A 237 21.13 2.17 0.69
C LYS A 237 21.59 3.35 1.54
N TYR A 238 20.67 4.22 1.94
CA TYR A 238 21.00 5.50 2.58
C TYR A 238 20.66 5.53 4.07
N GLY A 239 20.02 4.49 4.59
CA GLY A 239 19.67 4.38 6.01
C GLY A 239 18.88 5.57 6.51
N ALA A 240 19.31 6.16 7.61
CA ALA A 240 18.67 7.31 8.23
C ALA A 240 18.65 8.59 7.37
N ASP A 241 19.49 8.68 6.36
CA ASP A 241 19.60 9.83 5.44
C ASP A 241 18.78 9.65 4.16
N ALA A 242 17.91 8.63 4.09
CA ALA A 242 17.15 8.31 2.88
C ALA A 242 16.08 9.37 2.53
N GLY A 243 15.64 10.22 3.45
CA GLY A 243 14.50 11.13 3.26
C GLY A 243 14.57 11.98 1.99
N SER A 244 15.67 12.70 1.77
CA SER A 244 15.85 13.51 0.54
C SER A 244 15.86 12.68 -0.74
N HIS A 245 16.45 11.49 -0.71
CA HIS A 245 16.51 10.59 -1.86
C HIS A 245 15.13 10.00 -2.19
N ILE A 246 14.31 9.73 -1.16
CA ILE A 246 12.91 9.31 -1.32
C ILE A 246 12.13 10.45 -1.98
N TYR A 247 12.23 11.67 -1.45
CA TYR A 247 11.55 12.83 -2.01
C TYR A 247 11.87 13.03 -3.50
N GLU A 248 13.17 13.09 -3.85
CA GLU A 248 13.62 13.29 -5.24
C GLU A 248 13.10 12.18 -6.17
N TYR A 249 13.15 10.94 -5.72
CA TYR A 249 12.65 9.81 -6.50
C TYR A 249 11.14 9.89 -6.71
N VAL A 250 10.37 10.05 -5.63
CA VAL A 250 8.90 10.11 -5.70
C VAL A 250 8.46 11.30 -6.53
N LYS A 251 9.06 12.49 -6.34
CA LYS A 251 8.76 13.69 -7.11
C LYS A 251 8.95 13.45 -8.61
N LYS A 252 10.09 12.85 -9.01
CA LYS A 252 10.36 12.49 -10.39
C LYS A 252 9.30 11.55 -10.98
N MET A 253 8.81 10.56 -10.20
CA MET A 253 7.79 9.62 -10.65
C MET A 253 6.41 10.29 -10.76
N VAL A 254 6.04 11.11 -9.78
CA VAL A 254 4.78 11.87 -9.78
C VAL A 254 4.71 12.84 -10.96
N ASP A 255 5.81 13.49 -11.31
CA ASP A 255 5.86 14.45 -12.44
C ASP A 255 5.75 13.78 -13.82
N SER A 256 5.74 12.43 -13.86
CA SER A 256 5.65 11.65 -15.11
C SER A 256 4.28 11.03 -15.39
N ILE A 257 3.27 11.25 -14.53
CA ILE A 257 1.91 10.69 -14.65
C ILE A 257 0.82 11.75 -14.70
#